data_4b3e03319739825e2900a53f5e9e80cc
#
_entry.id   4b3e03319739825e2900a53f5e9e80cc
#
_cell.length_a   1.000
_cell.length_b   1.000
_cell.length_c   1.000
_cell.angle_alpha   90.00
_cell.angle_beta   90.00
_cell.angle_gamma   90.00
#
_symmetry.space_group_name_H-M   'P 1'
#
loop_
_entity.id
_entity.type
_entity.pdbx_description
1 polymer ?
#
loop_
_entity_poly.entity_id
_entity_poly.type
_entity_poly.pdbx_seq_one_letter_code
_entity_poly.pdbx_strand_id
1 'polypeptide(L)'
;MYDLSSKFNTFYSSNVVLPQAVQDELYNKKNLNIQRLKDGLKEYNEENGTSYSVVETCVQGSVAMSTVVQNEDSDYDIDVAVVFSKTALGDKGAQATRNMVANALRKKTKQFNAEPEVKTSCVRIKYADGYHIDFAVYRRYYDSENDCWIYEHAGADWTERELKGLTEWFKTQNDASDGKLRKVVRLSKMFCKSRDTWKKTPSLRKGFLPTT
;
A
#
# COMPACT_ATOMS: atom_id res chain seq x y z
N MET A 1 -11.55 -41.45 11.76
CA MET A 1 -11.48 -39.97 11.64
C MET A 1 -11.11 -39.68 10.20
N TYR A 2 -11.86 -38.83 9.48
CA TYR A 2 -11.59 -38.50 8.07
C TYR A 2 -10.49 -37.44 8.05
N ASP A 3 -9.34 -37.75 7.44
CA ASP A 3 -8.26 -36.75 7.22
C ASP A 3 -8.50 -36.00 5.92
N LEU A 4 -8.80 -34.72 6.02
CA LEU A 4 -9.02 -33.81 4.89
C LEU A 4 -7.80 -32.91 4.62
N SER A 5 -6.68 -33.12 5.27
CA SER A 5 -5.48 -32.26 5.20
C SER A 5 -4.99 -32.08 3.76
N SER A 6 -4.96 -33.14 2.97
CA SER A 6 -4.53 -33.07 1.57
C SER A 6 -5.47 -32.20 0.74
N LYS A 7 -6.78 -32.41 0.82
CA LYS A 7 -7.79 -31.60 0.11
C LYS A 7 -7.75 -30.14 0.51
N PHE A 8 -7.56 -29.88 1.81
CA PHE A 8 -7.46 -28.53 2.33
C PHE A 8 -6.18 -27.82 1.86
N ASN A 9 -5.06 -28.51 1.82
CA ASN A 9 -3.81 -27.95 1.31
C ASN A 9 -3.89 -27.64 -0.20
N THR A 10 -4.53 -28.51 -0.98
CA THR A 10 -4.80 -28.26 -2.40
C THR A 10 -5.69 -27.05 -2.58
N PHE A 11 -6.80 -26.96 -1.84
CA PHE A 11 -7.67 -25.79 -1.87
C PHE A 11 -6.90 -24.51 -1.52
N TYR A 12 -6.10 -24.53 -0.45
CA TYR A 12 -5.31 -23.37 -0.03
C TYR A 12 -4.35 -22.90 -1.11
N SER A 13 -3.58 -23.79 -1.72
CA SER A 13 -2.61 -23.44 -2.75
C SER A 13 -3.26 -22.96 -4.05
N SER A 14 -4.38 -23.58 -4.45
CA SER A 14 -5.00 -23.32 -5.76
C SER A 14 -6.02 -22.16 -5.74
N ASN A 15 -6.68 -21.89 -4.59
CA ASN A 15 -7.79 -20.95 -4.52
C ASN A 15 -7.55 -19.77 -3.56
N VAL A 16 -6.57 -19.87 -2.66
CA VAL A 16 -6.33 -18.83 -1.64
C VAL A 16 -5.06 -18.05 -1.92
N VAL A 17 -3.97 -18.75 -2.22
CA VAL A 17 -2.67 -18.13 -2.47
C VAL A 17 -2.70 -17.39 -3.81
N LEU A 18 -2.29 -16.12 -3.79
CA LEU A 18 -2.21 -15.31 -5.01
C LEU A 18 -1.19 -15.93 -5.98
N PRO A 19 -1.56 -16.20 -7.25
CA PRO A 19 -0.63 -16.71 -8.26
C PRO A 19 0.58 -15.78 -8.46
N GLN A 20 1.74 -16.36 -8.73
CA GLN A 20 2.98 -15.59 -8.92
C GLN A 20 2.85 -14.55 -10.02
N ALA A 21 2.23 -14.88 -11.14
CA ALA A 21 2.02 -13.95 -12.25
C ALA A 21 1.24 -12.69 -11.83
N VAL A 22 0.23 -12.83 -10.95
CA VAL A 22 -0.55 -11.69 -10.43
C VAL A 22 0.29 -10.87 -9.45
N GLN A 23 1.14 -11.52 -8.64
CA GLN A 23 2.08 -10.82 -7.78
C GLN A 23 3.07 -9.99 -8.59
N ASP A 24 3.64 -10.58 -9.64
CA ASP A 24 4.60 -9.91 -10.54
C ASP A 24 3.94 -8.70 -11.23
N GLU A 25 2.69 -8.84 -11.66
CA GLU A 25 1.92 -7.75 -12.24
C GLU A 25 1.71 -6.59 -11.25
N LEU A 26 1.35 -6.87 -9.99
CA LEU A 26 1.24 -5.88 -8.93
C LEU A 26 2.56 -5.10 -8.76
N TYR A 27 3.68 -5.81 -8.70
CA TYR A 27 5.00 -5.18 -8.57
C TYR A 27 5.38 -4.37 -9.80
N ASN A 28 5.05 -4.82 -11.00
CA ASN A 28 5.30 -4.10 -12.25
C ASN A 28 4.47 -2.80 -12.28
N LYS A 29 3.16 -2.86 -11.98
CA LYS A 29 2.30 -1.68 -11.89
C LYS A 29 2.81 -0.69 -10.83
N LYS A 30 3.24 -1.19 -9.67
CA LYS A 30 3.87 -0.37 -8.61
C LYS A 30 5.11 0.35 -9.13
N ASN A 31 6.06 -0.37 -9.72
CA ASN A 31 7.31 0.22 -10.20
C ASN A 31 7.06 1.29 -11.27
N LEU A 32 6.16 1.01 -12.22
CA LEU A 32 5.76 1.95 -13.26
C LEU A 32 5.18 3.23 -12.66
N ASN A 33 4.31 3.13 -11.64
CA ASN A 33 3.69 4.31 -11.05
C ASN A 33 4.64 5.08 -10.12
N ILE A 34 5.59 4.43 -9.47
CA ILE A 34 6.69 5.13 -8.78
C ILE A 34 7.51 5.95 -9.79
N GLN A 35 7.82 5.38 -10.96
CA GLN A 35 8.54 6.11 -12.00
C GLN A 35 7.71 7.28 -12.54
N ARG A 36 6.42 7.07 -12.81
CA ARG A 36 5.49 8.14 -13.22
C ARG A 36 5.44 9.27 -12.20
N LEU A 37 5.39 8.95 -10.90
CA LEU A 37 5.44 9.97 -9.86
C LEU A 37 6.74 10.78 -9.92
N LYS A 38 7.89 10.10 -10.01
CA LYS A 38 9.20 10.78 -10.09
C LYS A 38 9.30 11.68 -11.30
N ASP A 39 8.85 11.20 -12.46
CA ASP A 39 8.89 12.00 -13.71
C ASP A 39 7.87 13.15 -13.69
N GLY A 40 6.69 12.91 -13.11
CA GLY A 40 5.70 13.97 -12.92
C GLY A 40 6.14 15.03 -11.90
N LEU A 41 6.90 14.65 -10.86
CA LEU A 41 7.49 15.61 -9.93
C LEU A 41 8.53 16.51 -10.58
N LYS A 42 9.32 16.01 -11.55
CA LYS A 42 10.26 16.85 -12.30
C LYS A 42 9.52 17.96 -13.04
N GLU A 43 8.48 17.61 -13.81
CA GLU A 43 7.65 18.60 -14.53
C GLU A 43 6.92 19.55 -13.56
N TYR A 44 6.40 19.03 -12.44
CA TYR A 44 5.77 19.85 -11.42
C TYR A 44 6.74 20.88 -10.84
N ASN A 45 7.97 20.47 -10.57
CA ASN A 45 9.02 21.32 -10.01
C ASN A 45 9.42 22.43 -10.99
N GLU A 46 9.59 22.10 -12.27
CA GLU A 46 9.90 23.09 -13.34
C GLU A 46 8.82 24.17 -13.44
N GLU A 47 7.54 23.77 -13.39
CA GLU A 47 6.41 24.71 -13.49
C GLU A 47 6.23 25.58 -12.22
N ASN A 48 6.61 25.07 -11.05
CA ASN A 48 6.35 25.75 -9.77
C ASN A 48 7.61 26.33 -9.11
N GLY A 49 8.79 26.21 -9.73
CA GLY A 49 10.04 26.67 -9.14
C GLY A 49 10.41 25.94 -7.85
N THR A 50 10.12 24.65 -7.76
CA THR A 50 10.33 23.81 -6.56
C THR A 50 11.33 22.66 -6.83
N SER A 51 11.71 21.90 -5.80
CA SER A 51 12.68 20.80 -5.91
C SER A 51 12.27 19.54 -5.16
N TYR A 52 10.98 19.23 -5.13
CA TYR A 52 10.46 18.05 -4.43
C TYR A 52 10.94 16.76 -5.07
N SER A 53 11.39 15.82 -4.25
CA SER A 53 11.81 14.49 -4.69
C SER A 53 11.40 13.41 -3.69
N VAL A 54 11.10 12.22 -4.21
CA VAL A 54 10.89 11.02 -3.39
C VAL A 54 12.24 10.49 -2.93
N VAL A 55 12.48 10.51 -1.62
CA VAL A 55 13.76 10.08 -0.99
C VAL A 55 13.75 8.60 -0.58
N GLU A 56 12.57 8.02 -0.38
CA GLU A 56 12.41 6.61 -0.03
C GLU A 56 11.06 6.10 -0.53
N THR A 57 10.98 4.80 -0.86
CA THR A 57 9.71 4.11 -1.12
C THR A 57 9.68 2.78 -0.37
N CYS A 58 8.52 2.40 0.16
CA CYS A 58 8.34 1.17 0.90
C CYS A 58 6.98 0.54 0.55
N VAL A 59 6.97 -0.75 0.18
CA VAL A 59 5.71 -1.50 0.05
C VAL A 59 5.16 -1.77 1.43
N GLN A 60 3.87 -1.55 1.60
CA GLN A 60 3.17 -1.73 2.88
C GLN A 60 2.00 -2.71 2.74
N GLY A 61 1.25 -2.88 3.81
CA GLY A 61 -0.02 -3.60 3.80
C GLY A 61 0.09 -5.07 3.43
N SER A 62 -0.95 -5.56 2.78
CA SER A 62 -1.12 -6.99 2.50
C SER A 62 -0.08 -7.56 1.55
N VAL A 63 0.44 -6.76 0.62
CA VAL A 63 1.49 -7.19 -0.33
C VAL A 63 2.82 -7.37 0.40
N ALA A 64 3.22 -6.42 1.26
CA ALA A 64 4.45 -6.51 2.05
C ALA A 64 4.46 -7.71 3.01
N MET A 65 3.30 -8.05 3.58
CA MET A 65 3.11 -9.19 4.47
C MET A 65 2.83 -10.52 3.73
N SER A 66 2.71 -10.46 2.39
CA SER A 66 2.31 -11.61 1.56
C SER A 66 0.97 -12.22 2.02
N THR A 67 0.01 -11.40 2.39
CA THR A 67 -1.33 -11.82 2.84
C THR A 67 -2.44 -11.50 1.85
N VAL A 68 -2.09 -11.09 0.62
CA VAL A 68 -3.07 -10.97 -0.47
C VAL A 68 -3.65 -12.34 -0.80
N VAL A 69 -4.94 -12.38 -1.08
CA VAL A 69 -5.66 -13.60 -1.48
C VAL A 69 -6.31 -13.40 -2.84
N GLN A 70 -6.57 -14.50 -3.55
CA GLN A 70 -7.25 -14.45 -4.85
C GLN A 70 -8.58 -13.72 -4.74
N ASN A 71 -8.95 -13.04 -5.83
CA ASN A 71 -10.19 -12.31 -5.97
C ASN A 71 -10.72 -12.45 -7.40
N GLU A 72 -11.96 -12.89 -7.55
CA GLU A 72 -12.61 -13.07 -8.86
C GLU A 72 -12.76 -11.74 -9.61
N ASP A 73 -12.96 -10.65 -8.88
CA ASP A 73 -13.12 -9.30 -9.45
C ASP A 73 -11.76 -8.62 -9.78
N SER A 74 -10.63 -9.31 -9.54
CA SER A 74 -9.26 -8.74 -9.68
C SER A 74 -9.05 -7.42 -8.93
N ASP A 75 -9.85 -7.15 -7.90
CA ASP A 75 -9.76 -5.96 -7.04
C ASP A 75 -8.55 -6.12 -6.09
N TYR A 76 -7.38 -5.81 -6.60
CA TYR A 76 -6.10 -5.92 -5.88
C TYR A 76 -5.54 -4.56 -5.56
N ASP A 77 -5.24 -4.33 -4.28
CA ASP A 77 -4.57 -3.14 -3.79
C ASP A 77 -3.08 -3.41 -3.51
N ILE A 78 -2.21 -2.49 -3.93
CA ILE A 78 -0.84 -2.40 -3.43
C ILE A 78 -0.62 -1.04 -2.76
N ASP A 79 -0.32 -1.09 -1.46
CA ASP A 79 0.00 0.09 -0.67
C ASP A 79 1.50 0.40 -0.80
N VAL A 80 1.84 1.63 -1.17
CA VAL A 80 3.22 2.10 -1.33
C VAL A 80 3.41 3.40 -0.57
N ALA A 81 4.26 3.37 0.43
CA ALA A 81 4.72 4.62 1.04
C ALA A 81 5.68 5.34 0.10
N VAL A 82 5.46 6.63 -0.10
CA VAL A 82 6.36 7.56 -0.78
C VAL A 82 6.77 8.63 0.21
N VAL A 83 8.07 8.73 0.45
CA VAL A 83 8.63 9.54 1.53
C VAL A 83 9.34 10.75 0.95
N PHE A 84 9.07 11.92 1.49
CA PHE A 84 9.74 13.18 1.17
C PHE A 84 10.60 13.65 2.35
N SER A 85 11.59 14.50 2.09
CA SER A 85 12.28 15.21 3.17
C SER A 85 11.36 16.27 3.78
N LYS A 86 11.25 16.31 5.12
CA LYS A 86 10.52 17.36 5.85
C LYS A 86 11.10 18.74 5.53
N THR A 87 12.43 18.84 5.48
CA THR A 87 13.11 20.09 5.13
C THR A 87 12.77 20.56 3.71
N ALA A 88 12.72 19.65 2.73
CA ALA A 88 12.38 20.00 1.36
C ALA A 88 10.91 20.41 1.18
N LEU A 89 10.00 19.84 1.98
CA LEU A 89 8.59 20.23 1.98
C LEU A 89 8.34 21.57 2.67
N GLY A 90 9.22 21.99 3.62
CA GLY A 90 9.00 23.16 4.46
C GLY A 90 7.68 23.08 5.23
N ASP A 91 6.90 24.16 5.19
CA ASP A 91 5.61 24.27 5.89
C ASP A 91 4.43 23.68 5.12
N LYS A 92 4.69 22.91 4.05
CA LYS A 92 3.60 22.30 3.25
C LYS A 92 2.82 21.30 4.10
N GLY A 93 1.52 21.57 4.29
CA GLY A 93 0.60 20.72 5.04
C GLY A 93 0.36 19.35 4.39
N ALA A 94 -0.15 18.40 5.16
CA ALA A 94 -0.39 17.01 4.75
C ALA A 94 -1.28 16.91 3.49
N GLN A 95 -2.42 17.60 3.48
CA GLN A 95 -3.31 17.63 2.31
C GLN A 95 -2.66 18.26 1.09
N ALA A 96 -1.93 19.38 1.27
CA ALA A 96 -1.25 20.05 0.18
C ALA A 96 -0.16 19.16 -0.45
N THR A 97 0.51 18.34 0.36
CA THR A 97 1.50 17.38 -0.12
C THR A 97 0.85 16.23 -0.90
N ARG A 98 -0.29 15.69 -0.43
CA ARG A 98 -1.06 14.69 -1.21
C ARG A 98 -1.56 15.27 -2.54
N ASN A 99 -2.03 16.52 -2.55
CA ASN A 99 -2.43 17.20 -3.79
C ASN A 99 -1.25 17.37 -4.76
N MET A 100 -0.07 17.70 -4.26
CA MET A 100 1.16 17.77 -5.06
C MET A 100 1.48 16.41 -5.70
N VAL A 101 1.41 15.33 -4.94
CA VAL A 101 1.62 13.96 -5.45
C VAL A 101 0.57 13.62 -6.53
N ALA A 102 -0.69 13.93 -6.31
CA ALA A 102 -1.75 13.71 -7.30
C ALA A 102 -1.53 14.53 -8.57
N ASN A 103 -1.13 15.82 -8.44
CA ASN A 103 -0.84 16.68 -9.58
C ASN A 103 0.35 16.17 -10.39
N ALA A 104 1.41 15.70 -9.73
CA ALA A 104 2.54 15.07 -10.40
C ALA A 104 2.13 13.81 -11.17
N LEU A 105 1.32 12.94 -10.55
CA LEU A 105 0.81 11.74 -11.20
C LEU A 105 -0.09 12.04 -12.40
N ARG A 106 -0.99 13.05 -12.31
CA ARG A 106 -1.87 13.47 -13.44
C ARG A 106 -1.10 13.78 -14.68
N LYS A 107 0.08 14.38 -14.58
CA LYS A 107 0.94 14.69 -15.74
C LYS A 107 1.32 13.44 -16.54
N LYS A 108 1.43 12.27 -15.85
CA LYS A 108 1.90 11.01 -16.42
C LYS A 108 0.83 9.93 -16.56
N THR A 109 -0.42 10.23 -16.22
CA THR A 109 -1.57 9.28 -16.27
C THR A 109 -2.72 9.80 -17.14
N LYS A 110 -2.45 10.68 -18.10
CA LYS A 110 -3.46 11.27 -19.02
C LYS A 110 -4.24 10.22 -19.83
N GLN A 111 -3.62 9.06 -20.06
CA GLN A 111 -4.24 7.92 -20.78
C GLN A 111 -5.13 7.04 -19.90
N PHE A 112 -5.24 7.31 -18.61
CA PHE A 112 -6.08 6.52 -17.70
C PHE A 112 -7.54 6.97 -17.79
N ASN A 113 -8.47 6.02 -17.60
CA ASN A 113 -9.91 6.30 -17.57
C ASN A 113 -10.33 7.12 -16.34
N ALA A 114 -9.52 7.13 -15.29
CA ALA A 114 -9.76 7.88 -14.08
C ALA A 114 -8.50 8.61 -13.62
N GLU A 115 -8.66 9.85 -13.18
CA GLU A 115 -7.58 10.62 -12.60
C GLU A 115 -7.15 10.06 -11.22
N PRO A 116 -5.90 10.33 -10.78
CA PRO A 116 -5.47 10.06 -9.41
C PRO A 116 -6.40 10.71 -8.38
N GLU A 117 -6.96 9.88 -7.50
CA GLU A 117 -7.92 10.27 -6.46
C GLU A 117 -7.18 10.62 -5.16
N VAL A 118 -7.37 11.82 -4.64
CA VAL A 118 -6.83 12.23 -3.34
C VAL A 118 -7.79 11.81 -2.23
N LYS A 119 -7.36 10.84 -1.41
CA LYS A 119 -8.06 10.39 -0.20
C LYS A 119 -7.41 10.99 1.04
N THR A 120 -8.05 10.85 2.21
CA THR A 120 -7.49 11.33 3.47
C THR A 120 -6.16 10.65 3.82
N SER A 121 -5.97 9.38 3.46
CA SER A 121 -4.80 8.58 3.83
C SER A 121 -3.84 8.25 2.68
N CYS A 122 -4.22 8.50 1.43
CA CYS A 122 -3.41 8.13 0.26
C CYS A 122 -3.81 8.91 -1.00
N VAL A 123 -3.01 8.76 -2.03
CA VAL A 123 -3.37 9.09 -3.42
C VAL A 123 -3.54 7.79 -4.19
N ARG A 124 -4.73 7.52 -4.70
CA ARG A 124 -5.09 6.29 -5.39
C ARG A 124 -5.04 6.42 -6.90
N ILE A 125 -4.39 5.46 -7.55
CA ILE A 125 -4.49 5.24 -9.01
C ILE A 125 -5.33 3.99 -9.23
N LYS A 126 -6.35 4.10 -10.09
CA LYS A 126 -7.24 2.99 -10.48
C LYS A 126 -6.90 2.53 -11.90
N TYR A 127 -6.78 1.23 -12.07
CA TYR A 127 -6.66 0.58 -13.36
C TYR A 127 -8.01 0.02 -13.82
N ALA A 128 -8.25 -0.03 -15.12
CA ALA A 128 -9.48 -0.55 -15.68
C ALA A 128 -9.68 -2.06 -15.42
N ASP A 129 -8.61 -2.78 -15.19
CA ASP A 129 -8.58 -4.22 -14.88
C ASP A 129 -8.76 -4.55 -13.39
N GLY A 130 -9.16 -3.57 -12.57
CA GLY A 130 -9.48 -3.75 -11.14
C GLY A 130 -8.33 -3.50 -10.17
N TYR A 131 -7.09 -3.33 -10.64
CA TYR A 131 -5.95 -3.05 -9.76
C TYR A 131 -5.96 -1.62 -9.24
N HIS A 132 -5.52 -1.45 -7.99
CA HIS A 132 -5.32 -0.15 -7.36
C HIS A 132 -3.88 0.01 -6.85
N ILE A 133 -3.34 1.22 -6.99
CA ILE A 133 -2.09 1.61 -6.35
C ILE A 133 -2.39 2.76 -5.40
N ASP A 134 -2.16 2.55 -4.12
CA ASP A 134 -2.36 3.53 -3.06
C ASP A 134 -1.02 4.10 -2.59
N PHE A 135 -0.75 5.35 -2.93
CA PHE A 135 0.42 6.06 -2.43
C PHE A 135 0.11 6.69 -1.08
N ALA A 136 0.58 6.05 -0.01
CA ALA A 136 0.61 6.64 1.33
C ALA A 136 1.77 7.65 1.36
N VAL A 137 1.43 8.92 1.57
CA VAL A 137 2.41 10.02 1.52
C VAL A 137 2.99 10.24 2.90
N TYR A 138 4.31 10.23 2.98
CA TYR A 138 5.07 10.45 4.21
C TYR A 138 6.07 11.57 4.02
N ARG A 139 6.48 12.19 5.14
CA ARG A 139 7.71 12.97 5.25
C ARG A 139 8.59 12.39 6.35
N ARG A 140 9.90 12.62 6.27
CA ARG A 140 10.83 12.20 7.32
C ARG A 140 11.81 13.30 7.66
N TYR A 141 12.30 13.23 8.89
CA TYR A 141 13.43 14.00 9.39
C TYR A 141 14.27 13.13 10.33
N TYR A 142 15.53 13.51 10.51
CA TYR A 142 16.41 12.81 11.42
C TYR A 142 16.34 13.45 12.80
N ASP A 143 16.07 12.66 13.81
CA ASP A 143 16.12 13.05 15.22
C ASP A 143 17.50 12.74 15.77
N SER A 144 18.32 13.78 15.97
CA SER A 144 19.68 13.64 16.46
C SER A 144 19.78 13.31 17.95
N GLU A 145 18.71 13.54 18.71
CA GLU A 145 18.69 13.21 20.14
C GLU A 145 18.50 11.70 20.34
N ASN A 146 17.65 11.08 19.53
CA ASN A 146 17.35 9.65 19.59
C ASN A 146 18.06 8.81 18.52
N ASP A 147 18.91 9.45 17.70
CA ASP A 147 19.70 8.79 16.63
C ASP A 147 18.84 7.96 15.66
N CYS A 148 17.67 8.48 15.26
CA CYS A 148 16.72 7.77 14.43
C CYS A 148 15.98 8.64 13.41
N TRP A 149 15.43 8.00 12.37
CA TRP A 149 14.53 8.65 11.43
C TRP A 149 13.11 8.64 11.94
N ILE A 150 12.52 9.81 12.06
CA ILE A 150 11.09 9.99 12.36
C ILE A 150 10.31 10.12 11.06
N TYR A 151 9.22 9.38 10.95
CA TYR A 151 8.32 9.39 9.81
C TYR A 151 6.95 9.93 10.23
N GLU A 152 6.42 10.87 9.44
CA GLU A 152 5.08 11.42 9.64
C GLU A 152 4.23 11.11 8.40
N HIS A 153 3.06 10.51 8.61
CA HIS A 153 2.09 10.21 7.55
C HIS A 153 1.18 11.40 7.28
N ALA A 154 0.92 11.67 6.01
CA ALA A 154 -0.01 12.70 5.57
C ALA A 154 -1.47 12.19 5.68
N GLY A 155 -2.03 12.22 6.87
CA GLY A 155 -3.44 12.00 7.16
C GLY A 155 -4.27 13.29 7.03
N ALA A 156 -5.25 13.51 7.91
CA ALA A 156 -5.90 14.84 8.03
C ALA A 156 -4.84 15.90 8.28
N ASP A 157 -3.91 15.57 9.20
CA ASP A 157 -2.69 16.32 9.49
C ASP A 157 -1.47 15.38 9.38
N TRP A 158 -0.28 15.93 9.59
CA TRP A 158 0.93 15.14 9.76
C TRP A 158 0.91 14.42 11.11
N THR A 159 0.99 13.09 11.06
CA THR A 159 0.99 12.24 12.27
C THR A 159 2.16 11.29 12.22
N GLU A 160 2.92 11.23 13.30
CA GLU A 160 4.02 10.27 13.43
C GLU A 160 3.49 8.84 13.29
N ARG A 161 4.18 8.06 12.48
CA ARG A 161 3.80 6.69 12.20
C ARG A 161 4.99 5.86 11.75
N GLU A 162 5.13 4.72 12.37
CA GLU A 162 6.11 3.70 11.99
C GLU A 162 5.91 3.27 10.52
N LEU A 163 6.96 3.41 9.70
CA LEU A 163 6.91 3.08 8.28
C LEU A 163 6.91 1.57 8.03
N LYS A 164 7.72 0.81 8.76
CA LYS A 164 8.00 -0.62 8.55
C LYS A 164 7.57 -1.50 9.72
N GLY A 165 7.38 -0.94 10.91
CA GLY A 165 7.21 -1.69 12.16
C GLY A 165 6.14 -2.76 12.11
N LEU A 166 4.96 -2.47 11.57
CA LEU A 166 3.90 -3.45 11.41
C LEU A 166 4.30 -4.63 10.52
N THR A 167 4.96 -4.36 9.40
CA THR A 167 5.40 -5.40 8.46
C THR A 167 6.49 -6.28 9.07
N GLU A 168 7.41 -5.68 9.79
CA GLU A 168 8.50 -6.37 10.47
C GLU A 168 7.96 -7.22 11.62
N TRP A 169 7.07 -6.66 12.44
CA TRP A 169 6.36 -7.40 13.48
C TRP A 169 5.63 -8.63 12.89
N PHE A 170 4.86 -8.42 11.81
CA PHE A 170 4.13 -9.52 11.17
C PHE A 170 5.07 -10.62 10.67
N LYS A 171 6.18 -10.27 10.04
CA LYS A 171 7.19 -11.23 9.57
C LYS A 171 7.77 -12.02 10.71
N THR A 172 8.18 -11.35 11.80
CA THR A 172 8.71 -11.98 13.00
C THR A 172 7.72 -12.98 13.60
N GLN A 173 6.45 -12.60 13.76
CA GLN A 173 5.41 -13.50 14.30
C GLN A 173 5.09 -14.65 13.34
N ASN A 174 5.12 -14.39 12.03
CA ASN A 174 4.90 -15.43 11.03
C ASN A 174 6.03 -16.46 11.04
N ASP A 175 7.29 -16.03 11.18
CA ASP A 175 8.44 -16.91 11.24
C ASP A 175 8.44 -17.72 12.56
N ALA A 176 8.12 -17.08 13.68
CA ALA A 176 7.94 -17.76 14.98
C ALA A 176 6.82 -18.80 14.97
N SER A 177 5.81 -18.65 14.12
CA SER A 177 4.70 -19.59 13.94
C SER A 177 4.89 -20.58 12.79
N ASP A 178 6.09 -20.68 12.22
CA ASP A 178 6.40 -21.56 11.08
C ASP A 178 5.44 -21.32 9.88
N GLY A 179 5.17 -20.04 9.59
CA GLY A 179 4.30 -19.60 8.48
C GLY A 179 2.80 -19.73 8.75
N LYS A 180 2.40 -20.22 9.93
CA LYS A 180 0.97 -20.46 10.24
C LYS A 180 0.16 -19.19 10.36
N LEU A 181 0.75 -18.11 10.90
CA LEU A 181 0.06 -16.82 11.00
C LEU A 181 -0.43 -16.32 9.63
N ARG A 182 0.44 -16.33 8.61
CA ARG A 182 0.07 -15.93 7.25
C ARG A 182 -1.04 -16.80 6.66
N LYS A 183 -0.97 -18.12 6.90
CA LYS A 183 -1.99 -19.06 6.45
C LYS A 183 -3.35 -18.73 7.08
N VAL A 184 -3.38 -18.49 8.39
CA VAL A 184 -4.61 -18.12 9.12
C VAL A 184 -5.18 -16.81 8.59
N VAL A 185 -4.35 -15.77 8.44
CA VAL A 185 -4.80 -14.46 7.91
C VAL A 185 -5.40 -14.59 6.51
N ARG A 186 -4.75 -15.34 5.61
CA ARG A 186 -5.29 -15.56 4.26
C ARG A 186 -6.63 -16.30 4.29
N LEU A 187 -6.74 -17.36 5.08
CA LEU A 187 -7.98 -18.14 5.21
C LEU A 187 -9.11 -17.30 5.82
N SER A 188 -8.82 -16.50 6.84
CA SER A 188 -9.79 -15.57 7.43
C SER A 188 -10.29 -14.54 6.40
N LYS A 189 -9.39 -13.99 5.57
CA LYS A 189 -9.77 -13.10 4.48
C LYS A 189 -10.69 -13.79 3.45
N MET A 190 -10.36 -15.02 3.04
CA MET A 190 -11.22 -15.78 2.12
C MET A 190 -12.58 -16.11 2.75
N PHE A 191 -12.60 -16.50 4.01
CA PHE A 191 -13.85 -16.72 4.73
C PHE A 191 -14.72 -15.46 4.76
N CYS A 192 -14.14 -14.30 5.07
CA CYS A 192 -14.87 -13.03 5.04
C CYS A 192 -15.40 -12.71 3.62
N LYS A 193 -14.57 -12.93 2.58
CA LYS A 193 -14.98 -12.71 1.18
C LYS A 193 -16.12 -13.64 0.74
N SER A 194 -16.19 -14.86 1.26
CA SER A 194 -17.25 -15.83 0.92
C SER A 194 -18.63 -15.47 1.53
N ARG A 195 -18.72 -14.44 2.36
CA ARG A 195 -19.94 -14.00 3.04
C ARG A 195 -20.42 -12.66 2.50
N ASP A 196 -21.52 -12.66 1.76
CA ASP A 196 -22.06 -11.43 1.14
C ASP A 196 -22.40 -10.33 2.15
N THR A 197 -22.84 -10.71 3.34
CA THR A 197 -23.11 -9.77 4.43
C THR A 197 -21.84 -9.06 4.91
N TRP A 198 -20.68 -9.71 4.84
CA TRP A 198 -19.40 -9.18 5.29
C TRP A 198 -18.66 -8.40 4.21
N LYS A 199 -18.95 -8.68 2.94
CA LYS A 199 -18.44 -7.89 1.79
C LYS A 199 -18.82 -6.41 1.88
N LYS A 200 -19.96 -6.10 2.53
CA LYS A 200 -20.47 -4.73 2.69
C LYS A 200 -19.87 -3.96 3.85
N THR A 201 -19.10 -4.60 4.75
CA THR A 201 -18.51 -3.97 5.93
C THR A 201 -17.14 -3.39 5.60
N PRO A 202 -16.97 -2.04 5.57
CA PRO A 202 -15.68 -1.42 5.16
C PRO A 202 -14.48 -1.84 6.01
N SER A 203 -14.68 -2.12 7.30
CA SER A 203 -13.66 -2.56 8.25
C SER A 203 -13.07 -3.94 7.92
N LEU A 204 -13.88 -4.83 7.35
CA LEU A 204 -13.44 -6.18 6.97
C LEU A 204 -12.75 -6.23 5.60
N ARG A 205 -12.99 -5.25 4.72
CA ARG A 205 -12.27 -5.12 3.45
C ARG A 205 -10.80 -4.74 3.65
N LYS A 206 -10.47 -4.01 4.72
CA LYS A 206 -9.11 -3.50 4.98
C LYS A 206 -8.21 -4.41 5.81
N GLY A 207 -8.69 -5.62 6.16
CA GLY A 207 -7.92 -6.57 6.95
C GLY A 207 -8.02 -6.35 8.46
N PHE A 208 -7.77 -7.42 9.20
CA PHE A 208 -7.81 -7.54 10.67
C PHE A 208 -6.66 -6.78 11.37
N LEU A 209 -6.32 -5.58 10.95
CA LEU A 209 -5.31 -4.80 11.65
C LEU A 209 -5.99 -3.65 12.38
N PRO A 210 -5.80 -3.52 13.70
CA PRO A 210 -6.33 -2.39 14.43
C PRO A 210 -5.77 -1.09 13.83
N THR A 211 -6.66 -0.19 13.48
CA THR A 211 -6.29 1.20 13.26
C THR A 211 -6.01 1.78 14.65
N THR A 212 -4.75 1.83 15.03
CA THR A 212 -4.30 2.70 16.12
C THR A 212 -4.16 4.13 15.63
#